data_e8cfc50c28ed3857289ddf4b76aa00da
#
_entry.id   e8cfc50c28ed3857289ddf4b76aa00da
#
_cell.length_a   1.000
_cell.length_b   1.000
_cell.length_c   1.000
_cell.angle_alpha   90.00
_cell.angle_beta   90.00
_cell.angle_gamma   90.00
#
_symmetry.space_group_name_H-M   'P 1'
#
loop_
_entity.id
_entity.type
_entity.pdbx_description
1 polymer ?
#
loop_
_entity_poly.entity_id
_entity_poly.type
_entity_poly.pdbx_seq_one_letter_code
_entity_poly.pdbx_strand_id
1 'polypeptide(L)'
;LSIRRQRQMCIRDRRPTPDRVRETLFNWLTSADGDWSGWQVVDAFAGTGALGFEAASRGAGRVTLIEQDAGLVAQLSASKARLDADAVNVLRGDGLVALGRWGAGTANLVLLDPPFDVPWYGQAIAAAQKALAVGGWLYLEAPRAYDAEEIAALGLQPYRYLKAGAVHAHLLQRIAPQP
;
A
#
# COMPACT_ATOMS: atom_id res chain seq x y z
N LEU A 1 -15.35 -24.27 -20.58
CA LEU A 1 -14.65 -24.38 -19.29
C LEU A 1 -14.81 -23.08 -18.54
N SER A 2 -15.51 -23.22 -17.49
CA SER A 2 -16.49 -22.32 -16.91
C SER A 2 -15.90 -21.11 -16.19
N ILE A 3 -16.59 -19.99 -16.32
CA ILE A 3 -16.49 -18.73 -15.54
C ILE A 3 -16.30 -18.99 -14.03
N ARG A 4 -16.77 -20.11 -13.49
CA ARG A 4 -16.54 -20.52 -12.10
C ARG A 4 -15.05 -20.85 -11.78
N ARG A 5 -14.30 -21.45 -12.72
CA ARG A 5 -12.86 -21.70 -12.51
C ARG A 5 -12.02 -20.43 -12.58
N GLN A 6 -12.38 -19.48 -13.44
CA GLN A 6 -11.71 -18.19 -13.49
C GLN A 6 -11.99 -17.33 -12.25
N ARG A 7 -13.22 -17.37 -11.70
CA ARG A 7 -13.51 -16.71 -10.42
C ARG A 7 -12.76 -17.35 -9.22
N GLN A 8 -12.60 -18.68 -9.22
CA GLN A 8 -11.83 -19.35 -8.17
C GLN A 8 -10.31 -19.11 -8.29
N MET A 9 -9.77 -18.94 -9.51
CA MET A 9 -8.36 -18.55 -9.70
C MET A 9 -8.09 -17.11 -9.25
N CYS A 10 -8.98 -16.17 -9.55
CA CYS A 10 -8.85 -14.78 -9.07
C CYS A 10 -8.95 -14.64 -7.54
N ILE A 11 -9.72 -15.50 -6.88
CA ILE A 11 -9.87 -15.49 -5.41
C ILE A 11 -8.65 -16.15 -4.73
N ARG A 12 -8.00 -17.13 -5.38
CA ARG A 12 -6.83 -17.83 -4.83
C ARG A 12 -5.53 -17.01 -4.90
N ASP A 13 -5.41 -16.07 -5.84
CA ASP A 13 -4.21 -15.23 -6.00
C ASP A 13 -4.26 -13.95 -5.13
N ARG A 14 -5.40 -13.62 -4.55
CA ARG A 14 -5.54 -12.51 -3.62
C ARG A 14 -5.42 -13.03 -2.19
N ARG A 15 -4.20 -13.39 -1.77
CA ARG A 15 -3.93 -13.66 -0.37
C ARG A 15 -4.02 -12.35 0.38
N PRO A 16 -4.97 -12.19 1.33
CA PRO A 16 -4.93 -11.02 2.22
C PRO A 16 -3.57 -11.03 2.93
N THR A 17 -3.00 -9.84 3.11
CA THR A 17 -1.81 -9.66 3.94
C THR A 17 -2.06 -10.37 5.28
N PRO A 18 -1.22 -11.35 5.69
CA PRO A 18 -1.44 -12.05 6.94
C PRO A 18 -1.57 -11.07 8.09
N ASP A 19 -2.53 -11.28 8.99
CA ASP A 19 -2.80 -10.39 10.12
C ASP A 19 -1.53 -10.04 10.91
N ARG A 20 -0.62 -11.02 11.07
CA ARG A 20 0.66 -10.82 11.75
C ARG A 20 1.57 -9.82 11.01
N VAL A 21 1.64 -9.86 9.68
CA VAL A 21 2.44 -8.92 8.88
C VAL A 21 1.85 -7.52 9.00
N ARG A 22 0.52 -7.39 8.90
CA ARG A 22 -0.18 -6.12 9.06
C ARG A 22 0.06 -5.52 10.44
N GLU A 23 -0.13 -6.28 11.50
CA GLU A 23 0.11 -5.83 12.89
C GLU A 23 1.56 -5.38 13.08
N THR A 24 2.52 -6.17 12.63
CA THR A 24 3.95 -5.84 12.73
C THR A 24 4.28 -4.55 11.98
N LEU A 25 3.79 -4.39 10.76
CA LEU A 25 3.97 -3.18 9.97
C LEU A 25 3.49 -1.93 10.72
N PHE A 26 2.24 -1.95 11.18
CA PHE A 26 1.65 -0.78 11.84
C PHE A 26 2.28 -0.50 13.19
N ASN A 27 2.77 -1.50 13.91
CA ASN A 27 3.57 -1.30 15.10
C ASN A 27 4.91 -0.61 14.80
N TRP A 28 5.58 -0.98 13.71
CA TRP A 28 6.79 -0.30 13.26
C TRP A 28 6.53 1.18 12.93
N LEU A 29 5.47 1.46 12.19
CA LEU A 29 5.09 2.83 11.82
C LEU A 29 4.72 3.66 13.05
N THR A 30 3.95 3.12 13.98
CA THR A 30 3.55 3.81 15.22
C THR A 30 4.77 4.11 16.10
N SER A 31 5.77 3.22 16.12
CA SER A 31 7.01 3.45 16.85
C SER A 31 7.91 4.51 16.21
N ALA A 32 7.84 4.63 14.87
CA ALA A 32 8.64 5.60 14.12
C ALA A 32 8.02 7.00 14.13
N ASP A 33 6.68 7.06 14.08
CA ASP A 33 5.92 8.32 14.02
C ASP A 33 4.54 8.12 14.67
N GLY A 34 4.35 8.67 15.84
CA GLY A 34 3.18 8.40 16.68
C GLY A 34 1.93 9.23 16.35
N ASP A 35 2.05 10.34 15.63
CA ASP A 35 0.92 11.22 15.28
C ASP A 35 0.58 11.11 13.78
N TRP A 36 -0.57 10.49 13.50
CA TRP A 36 -1.06 10.25 12.14
C TRP A 36 -2.14 11.23 11.70
N SER A 37 -2.53 12.18 12.55
CA SER A 37 -3.68 13.07 12.32
C SER A 37 -3.56 13.92 11.05
N GLY A 38 -2.34 14.27 10.65
CA GLY A 38 -2.05 14.99 9.40
C GLY A 38 -1.69 14.09 8.22
N TRP A 39 -1.67 12.78 8.38
CA TRP A 39 -1.20 11.88 7.34
C TRP A 39 -2.20 11.71 6.21
N GLN A 40 -1.68 11.79 5.00
CA GLN A 40 -2.33 11.32 3.78
C GLN A 40 -1.77 9.95 3.41
N VAL A 41 -2.64 8.95 3.42
CA VAL A 41 -2.31 7.55 3.14
C VAL A 41 -2.94 7.15 1.81
N VAL A 42 -2.16 6.47 0.97
CA VAL A 42 -2.61 5.92 -0.31
C VAL A 42 -2.42 4.41 -0.29
N ASP A 43 -3.50 3.67 -0.41
CA ASP A 43 -3.49 2.22 -0.61
C ASP A 43 -3.78 1.95 -2.10
N ALA A 44 -2.72 1.72 -2.87
CA ALA A 44 -2.79 1.72 -4.32
C ALA A 44 -3.45 0.46 -4.90
N PHE A 45 -3.46 -0.65 -4.16
CA PHE A 45 -4.06 -1.93 -4.51
C PHE A 45 -4.84 -2.45 -3.33
N ALA A 46 -5.94 -1.77 -2.99
CA ALA A 46 -6.58 -1.90 -1.69
C ALA A 46 -7.19 -3.27 -1.41
N GLY A 47 -7.67 -3.99 -2.43
CA GLY A 47 -8.28 -5.30 -2.26
C GLY A 47 -9.44 -5.25 -1.28
N THR A 48 -9.33 -5.94 -0.15
CA THR A 48 -10.31 -5.91 0.94
C THR A 48 -10.24 -4.66 1.81
N GLY A 49 -9.20 -3.83 1.65
CA GLY A 49 -8.99 -2.61 2.41
C GLY A 49 -8.33 -2.80 3.79
N ALA A 50 -7.84 -4.01 4.10
CA ALA A 50 -7.30 -4.31 5.41
C ALA A 50 -6.20 -3.35 5.85
N LEU A 51 -5.26 -3.00 4.97
CA LEU A 51 -4.17 -2.07 5.27
C LEU A 51 -4.67 -0.63 5.42
N GLY A 52 -5.46 -0.16 4.47
CA GLY A 52 -5.95 1.22 4.48
C GLY A 52 -6.93 1.50 5.63
N PHE A 53 -7.82 0.57 5.96
CA PHE A 53 -8.71 0.72 7.13
C PHE A 53 -7.94 0.68 8.44
N GLU A 54 -6.87 -0.11 8.55
CA GLU A 54 -5.99 -0.08 9.71
C GLU A 54 -5.33 1.31 9.88
N ALA A 55 -4.84 1.90 8.79
CA ALA A 55 -4.30 3.25 8.81
C ALA A 55 -5.33 4.28 9.31
N ALA A 56 -6.57 4.18 8.83
CA ALA A 56 -7.67 5.03 9.30
C ALA A 56 -7.95 4.82 10.80
N SER A 57 -7.97 3.57 11.27
CA SER A 57 -8.20 3.25 12.69
C SER A 57 -7.10 3.78 13.61
N ARG A 58 -5.89 3.95 13.09
CA ARG A 58 -4.76 4.55 13.82
C ARG A 58 -4.73 6.07 13.75
N GLY A 59 -5.73 6.69 13.15
CA GLY A 59 -5.95 8.12 13.17
C GLY A 59 -5.41 8.89 11.97
N ALA A 60 -5.10 8.21 10.85
CA ALA A 60 -4.72 8.91 9.62
C ALA A 60 -5.78 9.94 9.20
N GLY A 61 -5.35 11.14 8.86
CA GLY A 61 -6.24 12.23 8.52
C GLY A 61 -7.02 12.01 7.22
N ARG A 62 -6.40 11.31 6.26
CA ARG A 62 -7.03 10.90 5.00
C ARG A 62 -6.43 9.60 4.50
N VAL A 63 -7.29 8.67 4.11
CA VAL A 63 -6.89 7.39 3.49
C VAL A 63 -7.62 7.23 2.17
N THR A 64 -6.88 7.04 1.09
CA THR A 64 -7.46 6.78 -0.23
C THR A 64 -7.20 5.32 -0.61
N LEU A 65 -8.28 4.56 -0.77
CA LEU A 65 -8.27 3.17 -1.21
C LEU A 65 -8.53 3.12 -2.71
N ILE A 66 -7.59 2.59 -3.48
CA ILE A 66 -7.71 2.46 -4.93
C ILE A 66 -7.87 0.97 -5.25
N GLU A 67 -8.92 0.64 -5.96
CA GLU A 67 -9.23 -0.74 -6.36
C GLU A 67 -9.88 -0.77 -7.74
N GLN A 68 -9.44 -1.67 -8.59
CA GLN A 68 -9.91 -1.79 -9.95
C GLN A 68 -11.20 -2.61 -10.06
N ASP A 69 -11.35 -3.63 -9.24
CA ASP A 69 -12.47 -4.55 -9.27
C ASP A 69 -13.74 -3.92 -8.70
N ALA A 70 -14.80 -3.85 -9.51
CA ALA A 70 -16.06 -3.22 -9.12
C ALA A 70 -16.72 -3.87 -7.89
N GLY A 71 -16.62 -5.19 -7.76
CA GLY A 71 -17.17 -5.93 -6.62
C GLY A 71 -16.43 -5.59 -5.33
N LEU A 72 -15.10 -5.49 -5.37
CA LEU A 72 -14.30 -5.07 -4.22
C LEU A 72 -14.53 -3.60 -3.86
N VAL A 73 -14.67 -2.72 -4.86
CA VAL A 73 -15.03 -1.31 -4.61
C VAL A 73 -16.36 -1.21 -3.86
N ALA A 74 -17.37 -1.99 -4.24
CA ALA A 74 -18.64 -2.04 -3.53
C ALA A 74 -18.48 -2.54 -2.08
N GLN A 75 -17.65 -3.55 -1.86
CA GLN A 75 -17.34 -4.06 -0.50
C GLN A 75 -16.57 -3.03 0.34
N LEU A 76 -15.61 -2.31 -0.25
CA LEU A 76 -14.88 -1.23 0.43
C LEU A 76 -15.82 -0.10 0.85
N SER A 77 -16.72 0.31 -0.03
CA SER A 77 -17.72 1.34 0.28
C SER A 77 -18.67 0.90 1.39
N ALA A 78 -19.10 -0.36 1.39
CA ALA A 78 -19.93 -0.92 2.46
C ALA A 78 -19.17 -1.00 3.79
N SER A 79 -17.90 -1.40 3.76
CA SER A 79 -17.05 -1.43 4.95
C SER A 79 -16.80 -0.04 5.52
N LYS A 80 -16.56 0.95 4.66
CA LYS A 80 -16.44 2.36 5.07
C LYS A 80 -17.68 2.82 5.83
N ALA A 81 -18.87 2.55 5.29
CA ALA A 81 -20.13 2.93 5.93
C ALA A 81 -20.34 2.22 7.28
N ARG A 82 -20.08 0.90 7.32
CA ARG A 82 -20.22 0.09 8.53
C ARG A 82 -19.28 0.53 9.66
N LEU A 83 -18.07 0.99 9.30
CA LEU A 83 -17.04 1.38 10.27
C LEU A 83 -17.06 2.87 10.59
N ASP A 84 -17.99 3.65 10.01
CA ASP A 84 -18.02 5.11 10.12
C ASP A 84 -16.65 5.75 9.81
N ALA A 85 -15.96 5.21 8.79
CA ALA A 85 -14.60 5.60 8.44
C ALA A 85 -14.58 6.86 7.56
N ASP A 86 -14.88 8.02 8.12
CA ASP A 86 -15.01 9.29 7.39
C ASP A 86 -13.71 9.72 6.72
N ALA A 87 -12.55 9.38 7.29
CA ALA A 87 -11.24 9.67 6.71
C ALA A 87 -10.95 8.87 5.43
N VAL A 88 -11.72 7.81 5.13
CA VAL A 88 -11.50 6.91 4.00
C VAL A 88 -12.25 7.38 2.77
N ASN A 89 -11.53 7.46 1.63
CA ASN A 89 -12.09 7.63 0.30
C ASN A 89 -11.84 6.36 -0.51
N VAL A 90 -12.85 5.90 -1.22
CA VAL A 90 -12.75 4.73 -2.12
C VAL A 90 -12.78 5.22 -3.56
N LEU A 91 -11.74 4.91 -4.33
CA LEU A 91 -11.60 5.22 -5.75
C LEU A 91 -11.55 3.93 -6.57
N ARG A 92 -12.41 3.85 -7.58
CA ARG A 92 -12.31 2.79 -8.58
C ARG A 92 -11.31 3.19 -9.65
N GLY A 93 -10.27 2.37 -9.85
CA GLY A 93 -9.26 2.62 -10.87
C GLY A 93 -8.05 1.71 -10.77
N ASP A 94 -7.16 1.86 -11.73
CA ASP A 94 -5.86 1.21 -11.75
C ASP A 94 -4.90 1.91 -10.79
N GLY A 95 -4.30 1.14 -9.86
CA GLY A 95 -3.42 1.67 -8.82
C GLY A 95 -2.16 2.30 -9.37
N LEU A 96 -1.54 1.71 -10.40
CA LEU A 96 -0.34 2.26 -11.04
C LEU A 96 -0.64 3.59 -11.72
N VAL A 97 -1.75 3.67 -12.46
CA VAL A 97 -2.19 4.91 -13.13
C VAL A 97 -2.49 6.00 -12.10
N ALA A 98 -3.20 5.65 -11.04
CA ALA A 98 -3.55 6.59 -9.97
C ALA A 98 -2.32 7.14 -9.26
N LEU A 99 -1.34 6.29 -8.93
CA LEU A 99 -0.06 6.73 -8.35
C LEU A 99 0.71 7.62 -9.31
N GLY A 100 0.75 7.31 -10.61
CA GLY A 100 1.44 8.12 -11.62
C GLY A 100 0.88 9.55 -11.73
N ARG A 101 -0.40 9.73 -11.41
CA ARG A 101 -1.10 11.02 -11.39
C ARG A 101 -1.18 11.67 -10.01
N TRP A 102 -0.71 10.99 -8.98
CA TRP A 102 -0.75 11.52 -7.61
C TRP A 102 0.08 12.79 -7.47
N GLY A 103 -0.37 13.70 -6.63
CA GLY A 103 0.38 14.91 -6.32
C GLY A 103 1.76 14.59 -5.76
N ALA A 104 2.82 15.07 -6.40
CA ALA A 104 4.18 14.81 -5.96
C ALA A 104 4.42 15.34 -4.54
N GLY A 105 5.01 14.51 -3.68
CA GLY A 105 5.38 14.91 -2.33
C GLY A 105 4.22 15.14 -1.36
N THR A 106 3.02 14.60 -1.65
CA THR A 106 1.83 14.86 -0.83
C THR A 106 1.41 13.70 0.07
N ALA A 107 1.87 12.48 -0.20
CA ALA A 107 1.54 11.31 0.61
C ALA A 107 2.55 11.13 1.75
N ASN A 108 2.08 10.81 2.94
CA ASN A 108 2.91 10.45 4.10
C ASN A 108 3.17 8.95 4.16
N LEU A 109 2.23 8.15 3.68
CA LEU A 109 2.35 6.70 3.57
C LEU A 109 1.73 6.21 2.27
N VAL A 110 2.48 5.42 1.52
CA VAL A 110 1.97 4.63 0.39
C VAL A 110 2.04 3.15 0.75
N LEU A 111 0.90 2.48 0.65
CA LEU A 111 0.76 1.04 0.80
C LEU A 111 0.75 0.43 -0.60
N LEU A 112 1.77 -0.37 -0.91
CA LEU A 112 2.01 -0.91 -2.24
C LEU A 112 2.08 -2.44 -2.18
N ASP A 113 0.95 -3.07 -2.48
CA ASP A 113 0.80 -4.52 -2.55
C ASP A 113 0.20 -4.92 -3.92
N PRO A 114 1.00 -4.80 -5.01
CA PRO A 114 0.54 -5.14 -6.34
C PRO A 114 0.35 -6.64 -6.52
N PRO A 115 -0.37 -7.07 -7.58
CA PRO A 115 -0.45 -8.49 -7.95
C PRO A 115 0.95 -9.09 -8.15
N PHE A 116 1.15 -10.36 -7.74
CA PHE A 116 2.47 -10.99 -7.62
C PHE A 116 3.24 -11.14 -8.95
N ASP A 117 2.54 -11.38 -10.06
CA ASP A 117 3.16 -11.73 -11.34
C ASP A 117 3.20 -10.55 -12.34
N VAL A 118 3.38 -9.34 -11.85
CA VAL A 118 3.41 -8.17 -12.72
C VAL A 118 4.83 -7.72 -13.02
N PRO A 119 5.14 -7.30 -14.27
CA PRO A 119 6.49 -6.89 -14.67
C PRO A 119 6.81 -5.42 -14.31
N TRP A 120 5.86 -4.68 -13.72
CA TRP A 120 5.94 -3.24 -13.51
C TRP A 120 6.18 -2.81 -12.05
N TYR A 121 6.76 -3.70 -11.21
CA TYR A 121 7.11 -3.34 -9.82
C TYR A 121 7.99 -2.09 -9.74
N GLY A 122 9.02 -1.99 -10.59
CA GLY A 122 9.90 -0.82 -10.63
C GLY A 122 9.16 0.48 -10.92
N GLN A 123 8.21 0.45 -11.86
CA GLN A 123 7.37 1.60 -12.19
C GLN A 123 6.46 1.99 -11.02
N ALA A 124 5.87 1.01 -10.34
CA ALA A 124 5.01 1.24 -9.17
C ALA A 124 5.79 1.84 -8.01
N ILE A 125 6.98 1.34 -7.72
CA ILE A 125 7.86 1.88 -6.67
C ILE A 125 8.30 3.31 -7.00
N ALA A 126 8.68 3.59 -8.25
CA ALA A 126 9.04 4.93 -8.68
C ALA A 126 7.87 5.92 -8.58
N ALA A 127 6.66 5.51 -8.95
CA ALA A 127 5.46 6.32 -8.81
C ALA A 127 5.11 6.58 -7.34
N ALA A 128 5.24 5.57 -6.48
CA ALA A 128 5.05 5.71 -5.04
C ALA A 128 6.07 6.66 -4.41
N GLN A 129 7.34 6.51 -4.78
CA GLN A 129 8.42 7.40 -4.31
C GLN A 129 8.16 8.87 -4.68
N LYS A 130 7.71 9.13 -5.90
CA LYS A 130 7.34 10.48 -6.34
C LYS A 130 6.15 11.05 -5.54
N ALA A 131 5.15 10.22 -5.24
CA ALA A 131 3.97 10.61 -4.48
C ALA A 131 4.29 10.95 -3.02
N LEU A 132 5.28 10.29 -2.42
CA LEU A 132 5.64 10.47 -1.02
C LEU A 132 6.24 11.85 -0.73
N ALA A 133 5.90 12.43 0.40
CA ALA A 133 6.66 13.51 1.01
C ALA A 133 8.07 13.04 1.41
N VAL A 134 9.03 13.94 1.50
CA VAL A 134 10.35 13.64 2.09
C VAL A 134 10.13 13.20 3.55
N GLY A 135 10.76 12.09 3.94
CA GLY A 135 10.50 11.45 5.24
C GLY A 135 9.27 10.56 5.27
N GLY A 136 8.46 10.54 4.21
CA GLY A 136 7.30 9.67 4.09
C GLY A 136 7.67 8.20 3.92
N TRP A 137 6.70 7.32 4.15
CA TRP A 137 6.88 5.88 4.24
C TRP A 137 6.30 5.13 3.05
N LEU A 138 7.04 4.17 2.52
CA LEU A 138 6.57 3.18 1.56
C LEU A 138 6.53 1.81 2.22
N TYR A 139 5.36 1.21 2.30
CA TYR A 139 5.21 -0.21 2.54
C TYR A 139 5.10 -0.95 1.21
N LEU A 140 5.96 -1.92 0.99
CA LEU A 140 6.01 -2.73 -0.23
C LEU A 140 5.93 -4.20 0.12
N GLU A 141 4.94 -4.91 -0.42
CA GLU A 141 4.94 -6.36 -0.53
C GLU A 141 5.43 -6.76 -1.92
N ALA A 142 6.41 -7.64 -1.96
CA ALA A 142 7.03 -8.08 -3.21
C ALA A 142 7.34 -9.59 -3.20
N PRO A 143 7.48 -10.23 -4.37
CA PRO A 143 7.84 -11.65 -4.47
C PRO A 143 9.32 -11.94 -4.17
N ARG A 144 10.13 -10.90 -4.03
CA ARG A 144 11.56 -11.00 -3.70
C ARG A 144 12.00 -9.90 -2.72
N ALA A 145 13.14 -10.10 -2.10
CA ALA A 145 13.81 -9.05 -1.37
C ALA A 145 14.47 -8.05 -2.35
N TYR A 146 14.48 -6.78 -1.96
CA TYR A 146 15.28 -5.72 -2.57
C TYR A 146 16.46 -5.42 -1.66
N ASP A 147 17.66 -5.31 -2.22
CA ASP A 147 18.84 -4.95 -1.46
C ASP A 147 18.97 -3.43 -1.24
N ALA A 148 19.91 -3.05 -0.40
CA ALA A 148 20.08 -1.65 -0.01
C ALA A 148 20.49 -0.75 -1.18
N GLU A 149 21.25 -1.27 -2.16
CA GLU A 149 21.69 -0.49 -3.34
C GLU A 149 20.51 -0.25 -4.28
N GLU A 150 19.69 -1.28 -4.54
CA GLU A 150 18.48 -1.15 -5.32
C GLU A 150 17.51 -0.11 -4.71
N ILE A 151 17.33 -0.17 -3.39
CA ILE A 151 16.47 0.76 -2.65
C ILE A 151 17.02 2.19 -2.71
N ALA A 152 18.32 2.35 -2.50
CA ALA A 152 18.98 3.67 -2.55
C ALA A 152 18.89 4.30 -3.95
N ALA A 153 19.03 3.51 -5.02
CA ALA A 153 18.88 3.96 -6.41
C ALA A 153 17.46 4.51 -6.69
N LEU A 154 16.46 4.11 -5.90
CA LEU A 154 15.09 4.60 -5.99
C LEU A 154 14.82 5.84 -5.11
N GLY A 155 15.84 6.42 -4.47
CA GLY A 155 15.67 7.55 -3.57
C GLY A 155 14.99 7.21 -2.24
N LEU A 156 15.12 5.95 -1.84
CA LEU A 156 14.55 5.38 -0.63
C LEU A 156 15.67 4.82 0.25
N GLN A 157 15.39 4.64 1.53
CA GLN A 157 16.26 3.91 2.45
C GLN A 157 15.50 2.79 3.14
N PRO A 158 16.13 1.63 3.39
CA PRO A 158 15.49 0.55 4.12
C PRO A 158 15.34 0.93 5.59
N TYR A 159 14.18 0.62 6.16
CA TYR A 159 13.92 0.80 7.58
C TYR A 159 13.65 -0.52 8.29
N ARG A 160 12.75 -1.34 7.75
CA ARG A 160 12.42 -2.68 8.27
C ARG A 160 12.13 -3.63 7.12
N TYR A 161 12.36 -4.90 7.39
CA TYR A 161 12.08 -5.99 6.46
C TYR A 161 11.55 -7.20 7.21
N LEU A 162 10.58 -7.87 6.63
CA LEU A 162 9.99 -9.11 7.14
C LEU A 162 9.70 -10.05 5.99
N LYS A 163 10.10 -11.31 6.10
CA LYS A 163 9.67 -12.37 5.21
C LYS A 163 8.57 -13.20 5.87
N ALA A 164 7.45 -13.36 5.19
CA ALA A 164 6.34 -14.21 5.61
C ALA A 164 5.91 -15.10 4.43
N GLY A 165 6.27 -16.39 4.48
CA GLY A 165 6.06 -17.31 3.36
C GLY A 165 6.80 -16.83 2.10
N ALA A 166 6.06 -16.66 0.99
CA ALA A 166 6.58 -16.14 -0.27
C ALA A 166 6.57 -14.60 -0.35
N VAL A 167 6.07 -13.92 0.67
CA VAL A 167 5.94 -12.46 0.71
C VAL A 167 7.17 -11.85 1.35
N HIS A 168 7.75 -10.86 0.68
CA HIS A 168 8.81 -10.01 1.19
C HIS A 168 8.24 -8.62 1.48
N ALA A 169 8.04 -8.32 2.75
CA ALA A 169 7.48 -7.06 3.22
C ALA A 169 8.61 -6.09 3.58
N HIS A 170 8.61 -4.94 2.94
CA HIS A 170 9.60 -3.89 3.15
C HIS A 170 8.92 -2.63 3.68
N LEU A 171 9.47 -2.03 4.70
CA LEU A 171 9.16 -0.67 5.10
C LEU A 171 10.35 0.21 4.77
N LEU A 172 10.13 1.16 3.87
CA LEU A 172 11.13 2.04 3.31
C LEU A 172 10.75 3.49 3.60
N GLN A 173 11.74 4.37 3.68
CA GLN A 173 11.51 5.79 3.90
C GLN A 173 12.07 6.61 2.73
N ARG A 174 11.32 7.61 2.26
CA ARG A 174 11.82 8.54 1.26
C ARG A 174 12.86 9.47 1.89
N ILE A 175 14.06 9.46 1.33
CA ILE A 175 15.13 10.36 1.71
C ILE A 175 15.11 11.65 0.88
N ALA A 176 15.66 12.72 1.44
CA ALA A 176 15.89 13.93 0.65
C ALA A 176 16.89 13.64 -0.47
N PRO A 177 16.74 14.28 -1.65
CA PRO A 177 17.79 14.22 -2.67
C PRO A 177 19.12 14.65 -2.06
N GLN A 178 20.15 13.87 -2.29
CA GLN A 178 21.51 14.28 -1.90
C GLN A 178 21.98 15.42 -2.80
N PRO A 179 22.66 16.44 -2.26
CA PRO A 179 23.15 17.56 -3.04
C PRO A 179 24.22 17.14 -4.05
#